data_10aaa27610b715a783317f98bf29f620
#
_entry.id   10aaa27610b715a783317f98bf29f620
#
_cell.length_a   1.000
_cell.length_b   1.000
_cell.length_c   1.000
_cell.angle_alpha   90.00
_cell.angle_beta   90.00
_cell.angle_gamma   90.00
#
_symmetry.space_group_name_H-M   'P 1'
#
loop_
_entity.id
_entity.type
_entity.pdbx_description
1 polymer ?
#
loop_
_entity_poly.entity_id
_entity_poly.type
_entity_poly.pdbx_seq_one_letter_code
_entity_poly.pdbx_strand_id
1 'polypeptide(L)'
;MSGNEILVRRIVSEINAELSDIRRLHNEYNEFISKYKSVDKYLLRVKASYLADFYMAIERIFQIIATEIDGGLPQGEEWHKLLCIQLHKSLDYS
;
A
#
# COMPACT_ATOMS: atom_id res chain seq x y z
N MET A 1 5.79 5.77 -26.51
CA MET A 1 5.31 5.86 -25.13
C MET A 1 5.61 7.24 -24.57
N SER A 2 4.65 7.90 -23.98
CA SER A 2 4.88 9.22 -23.41
C SER A 2 5.67 9.11 -22.09
N GLY A 3 6.41 10.17 -21.72
CA GLY A 3 7.11 10.21 -20.46
C GLY A 3 6.17 10.07 -19.27
N ASN A 4 4.93 10.51 -19.42
CA ASN A 4 3.91 10.41 -18.38
C ASN A 4 3.50 8.96 -18.10
N GLU A 5 3.41 8.13 -19.12
CA GLU A 5 3.11 6.72 -18.96
C GLU A 5 4.22 5.98 -18.24
N ILE A 6 5.48 6.28 -18.57
CA ILE A 6 6.64 5.70 -17.90
C ILE A 6 6.64 6.07 -16.41
N LEU A 7 6.38 7.33 -16.12
CA LEU A 7 6.34 7.85 -14.75
C LEU A 7 5.23 7.20 -13.95
N VAL A 8 4.03 7.09 -14.52
CA VAL A 8 2.89 6.44 -13.86
C VAL A 8 3.21 4.97 -13.57
N ARG A 9 3.82 4.26 -14.53
CA ARG A 9 4.20 2.86 -14.33
C ARG A 9 5.20 2.70 -13.19
N ARG A 10 6.15 3.62 -13.08
CA ARG A 10 7.12 3.59 -11.97
C ARG A 10 6.41 3.80 -10.63
N ILE A 11 5.52 4.77 -10.54
CA ILE A 11 4.75 5.04 -9.33
C ILE A 11 3.91 3.83 -8.96
N VAL A 12 3.22 3.24 -9.92
CA VAL A 12 2.40 2.04 -9.71
C VAL A 12 3.26 0.89 -9.18
N SER A 13 4.47 0.72 -9.73
CA SER A 13 5.40 -0.31 -9.28
C SER A 13 5.79 -0.10 -7.82
N GLU A 14 6.11 1.13 -7.44
CA GLU A 14 6.47 1.47 -6.06
C GLU A 14 5.29 1.25 -5.11
N ILE A 15 4.09 1.68 -5.51
CA ILE A 15 2.88 1.48 -4.70
C ILE A 15 2.56 -0.01 -4.57
N ASN A 16 2.72 -0.78 -5.65
CA ASN A 16 2.50 -2.22 -5.61
C ASN A 16 3.45 -2.92 -4.65
N ALA A 17 4.69 -2.46 -4.55
CA ALA A 17 5.64 -2.99 -3.57
C ALA A 17 5.14 -2.74 -2.15
N GLU A 18 4.63 -1.54 -1.87
CA GLU A 18 4.06 -1.22 -0.55
C GLU A 18 2.79 -2.01 -0.27
N LEU A 19 1.94 -2.20 -1.28
CA LEU A 19 0.73 -3.02 -1.12
C LEU A 19 1.08 -4.48 -0.86
N SER A 20 2.14 -4.99 -1.46
CA SER A 20 2.64 -6.33 -1.20
C SER A 20 3.06 -6.48 0.26
N ASP A 21 3.73 -5.48 0.82
CA ASP A 21 4.11 -5.46 2.22
C ASP A 21 2.88 -5.44 3.13
N ILE A 22 1.87 -4.64 2.79
CA ILE A 22 0.62 -4.58 3.54
C ILE A 22 -0.06 -5.95 3.53
N ARG A 23 -0.09 -6.62 2.39
CA ARG A 23 -0.68 -7.95 2.26
C ARG A 23 0.04 -8.96 3.12
N ARG A 24 1.37 -8.92 3.13
CA ARG A 24 2.18 -9.78 3.98
C ARG A 24 1.89 -9.53 5.46
N LEU A 25 1.84 -8.27 5.87
CA LEU A 25 1.50 -7.89 7.25
C LEU A 25 0.11 -8.39 7.63
N HIS A 26 -0.85 -8.27 6.72
CA HIS A 26 -2.22 -8.74 6.95
C HIS A 26 -2.25 -10.25 7.16
N ASN A 27 -1.52 -10.99 6.33
CA ASN A 27 -1.45 -12.45 6.45
C ASN A 27 -0.78 -12.88 7.75
N GLU A 28 0.32 -12.22 8.12
CA GLU A 28 1.01 -12.48 9.39
C GLU A 28 0.10 -12.20 10.59
N TYR A 29 -0.63 -11.09 10.53
CA TYR A 29 -1.58 -10.72 11.57
C TYR A 29 -2.67 -11.77 11.71
N ASN A 30 -3.28 -12.18 10.61
CA ASN A 30 -4.34 -13.20 10.62
C ASN A 30 -3.84 -14.53 11.16
N GLU A 31 -2.64 -14.93 10.77
CA GLU A 31 -2.02 -16.16 11.27
C GLU A 31 -1.77 -16.07 12.76
N PHE A 32 -1.25 -14.95 13.24
CA PHE A 32 -1.02 -14.74 14.66
C PHE A 32 -2.33 -14.81 15.45
N ILE A 33 -3.36 -14.07 15.00
CA ILE A 33 -4.66 -14.03 15.68
C ILE A 33 -5.31 -15.41 15.71
N SER A 34 -5.16 -16.21 14.66
CA SER A 34 -5.74 -17.55 14.62
C SER A 34 -5.12 -18.50 15.66
N LYS A 35 -3.88 -18.26 16.03
CA LYS A 35 -3.14 -19.09 17.00
C LYS A 35 -3.27 -18.59 18.43
N TYR A 36 -3.67 -17.33 18.61
CA TYR A 36 -3.71 -16.69 19.91
C TYR A 36 -5.15 -16.67 20.43
N LYS A 37 -5.42 -17.42 21.48
CA LYS A 37 -6.79 -17.64 21.97
C LYS A 37 -7.16 -16.84 23.21
N SER A 38 -6.23 -16.14 23.82
CA SER A 38 -6.51 -15.35 25.00
C SER A 38 -6.34 -13.86 24.72
N VAL A 39 -7.18 -13.02 25.35
CA VAL A 39 -7.07 -11.57 25.24
C VAL A 39 -6.30 -11.06 26.45
N ASP A 40 -5.10 -10.56 26.22
CA ASP A 40 -4.26 -10.00 27.28
C ASP A 40 -3.48 -8.79 26.77
N LYS A 41 -2.62 -8.25 27.63
CA LYS A 41 -1.80 -7.08 27.30
C LYS A 41 -0.89 -7.31 26.11
N TYR A 42 -0.35 -8.51 25.97
CA TYR A 42 0.56 -8.83 24.87
C TYR A 42 -0.16 -8.84 23.54
N LEU A 43 -1.37 -9.40 23.52
CA LEU A 43 -2.19 -9.39 22.31
C LEU A 43 -2.50 -7.96 21.88
N LEU A 44 -2.86 -7.08 22.81
CA LEU A 44 -3.14 -5.69 22.50
C LEU A 44 -1.91 -4.98 21.94
N ARG A 45 -0.73 -5.24 22.52
CA ARG A 45 0.52 -4.68 22.00
C ARG A 45 0.84 -5.15 20.59
N VAL A 46 0.64 -6.42 20.32
CA VAL A 46 0.89 -6.99 19.00
C VAL A 46 -0.08 -6.40 17.99
N LYS A 47 -1.35 -6.28 18.33
CA LYS A 47 -2.34 -5.62 17.45
C LYS A 47 -1.95 -4.18 17.16
N ALA A 48 -1.52 -3.44 18.19
CA ALA A 48 -1.10 -2.05 18.03
C ALA A 48 0.13 -1.94 17.12
N SER A 49 1.08 -2.87 17.28
CA SER A 49 2.28 -2.92 16.42
C SER A 49 1.92 -3.16 14.96
N TYR A 50 1.06 -4.11 14.67
CA TYR A 50 0.60 -4.37 13.30
C TYR A 50 -0.15 -3.17 12.72
N LEU A 51 -1.01 -2.53 13.52
CA LEU A 51 -1.71 -1.32 13.07
C LEU A 51 -0.73 -0.19 12.75
N ALA A 52 0.30 -0.01 13.58
CA ALA A 52 1.32 1.00 13.32
C ALA A 52 2.05 0.72 12.00
N ASP A 53 2.41 -0.54 11.75
CA ASP A 53 3.09 -0.94 10.52
C ASP A 53 2.20 -0.72 9.29
N PHE A 54 0.91 -1.06 9.38
CA PHE A 54 -0.05 -0.77 8.32
C PHE A 54 -0.14 0.72 8.05
N TYR A 55 -0.23 1.53 9.10
CA TYR A 55 -0.34 2.97 8.99
C TYR A 55 0.89 3.57 8.31
N MET A 56 2.08 3.11 8.68
CA MET A 56 3.32 3.57 8.07
C MET A 56 3.41 3.20 6.60
N ALA A 57 2.94 2.01 6.23
CA ALA A 57 2.89 1.60 4.83
C ALA A 57 1.95 2.48 4.02
N ILE A 58 0.79 2.82 4.57
CA ILE A 58 -0.17 3.73 3.93
C ILE A 58 0.44 5.11 3.77
N GLU A 59 1.14 5.61 4.78
CA GLU A 59 1.82 6.90 4.70
C GLU A 59 2.88 6.91 3.60
N ARG A 60 3.63 5.82 3.43
CA ARG A 60 4.61 5.73 2.35
C ARG A 60 3.95 5.81 0.98
N ILE A 61 2.78 5.18 0.81
CA ILE A 61 2.01 5.28 -0.43
C ILE A 61 1.61 6.73 -0.69
N PHE A 62 1.08 7.41 0.30
CA PHE A 62 0.71 8.82 0.14
C PHE A 62 1.91 9.70 -0.17
N GLN A 63 3.05 9.44 0.45
CA GLN A 63 4.28 10.18 0.17
C GLN A 63 4.76 9.96 -1.26
N ILE A 64 4.68 8.74 -1.77
CA ILE A 64 5.03 8.44 -3.16
C ILE A 64 4.15 9.27 -4.09
N ILE A 65 2.84 9.25 -3.88
CA ILE A 65 1.90 9.99 -4.70
C ILE A 65 2.16 11.49 -4.62
N ALA A 66 2.30 12.02 -3.42
CA ALA A 66 2.51 13.46 -3.22
C ALA A 66 3.82 13.95 -3.83
N THR A 67 4.89 13.20 -3.64
CA THR A 67 6.21 13.54 -4.19
C THR A 67 6.17 13.59 -5.71
N GLU A 68 5.52 12.62 -6.33
CA GLU A 68 5.47 12.55 -7.79
C GLU A 68 4.52 13.60 -8.37
N ILE A 69 3.45 13.94 -7.68
CA ILE A 69 2.58 15.05 -8.09
C ILE A 69 3.34 16.37 -8.04
N ASP A 70 4.07 16.63 -6.94
CA ASP A 70 4.90 17.81 -6.80
C ASP A 70 6.06 17.80 -7.81
N GLY A 71 6.52 16.64 -8.19
CA GLY A 71 7.60 16.46 -9.16
C GLY A 71 7.21 16.65 -10.62
N GLY A 72 5.97 17.05 -10.91
CA GLY A 72 5.54 17.41 -12.24
C GLY A 72 4.71 16.36 -12.98
N LEU A 73 4.08 15.44 -12.27
CA LEU A 73 3.07 14.60 -12.91
C LEU A 73 1.94 15.47 -13.44
N PRO A 74 1.44 15.20 -14.65
CA PRO A 74 0.31 15.95 -15.14
C PRO A 74 -0.88 15.75 -14.22
N GLN A 75 -1.43 16.86 -13.76
CA GLN A 75 -2.63 16.84 -12.95
C GLN A 75 -3.81 16.67 -13.89
N GLY A 76 -4.25 15.44 -14.05
CA GLY A 76 -5.39 15.15 -14.86
C GLY A 76 -6.04 13.87 -14.42
N GLU A 77 -7.27 13.67 -14.86
CA GLU A 77 -8.01 12.47 -14.52
C GLU A 77 -7.38 11.21 -15.11
N GLU A 78 -6.59 11.36 -16.20
CA GLU A 78 -6.01 10.19 -16.86
C GLU A 78 -5.02 9.41 -15.99
N TRP A 79 -4.10 10.11 -15.33
CA TRP A 79 -3.14 9.41 -14.49
C TRP A 79 -3.84 8.77 -13.27
N HIS A 80 -4.87 9.43 -12.75
CA HIS A 80 -5.71 8.88 -11.69
C HIS A 80 -6.36 7.59 -12.12
N LYS A 81 -6.96 7.59 -13.31
CA LYS A 81 -7.60 6.39 -13.86
C LYS A 81 -6.60 5.26 -14.04
N LEU A 82 -5.43 5.56 -14.62
CA LEU A 82 -4.39 4.56 -14.83
C LEU A 82 -3.92 3.98 -13.49
N LEU A 83 -3.70 4.83 -12.52
CA LEU A 83 -3.26 4.40 -11.19
C LEU A 83 -4.32 3.51 -10.54
N CYS A 84 -5.57 3.92 -10.55
CA CYS A 84 -6.67 3.15 -9.97
C CYS A 84 -6.84 1.80 -10.66
N ILE A 85 -6.77 1.75 -11.99
CA ILE A 85 -6.87 0.51 -12.75
C ILE A 85 -5.74 -0.45 -12.37
N GLN A 86 -4.51 0.04 -12.31
CA GLN A 86 -3.36 -0.79 -12.00
C GLN A 86 -3.41 -1.30 -10.56
N LEU A 87 -3.81 -0.46 -9.62
CA LEU A 87 -3.95 -0.85 -8.23
C LEU A 87 -5.06 -1.89 -8.06
N HIS A 88 -6.17 -1.70 -8.77
CA HIS A 88 -7.28 -2.65 -8.74
C HIS A 88 -6.84 -4.03 -9.26
N LYS A 89 -6.12 -4.06 -10.37
CA LYS A 89 -5.56 -5.31 -10.91
C LYS A 89 -4.62 -5.98 -9.92
N SER A 90 -3.80 -5.20 -9.24
CA SER A 90 -2.87 -5.72 -8.24
C SER A 90 -3.61 -6.37 -7.08
N LEU A 91 -4.70 -5.77 -6.63
CA LEU A 91 -5.50 -6.28 -5.51
C LEU A 91 -6.26 -7.56 -5.88
N ASP A 92 -6.68 -7.69 -7.14
CA ASP A 92 -7.40 -8.87 -7.60
C ASP A 92 -6.55 -10.15 -7.60
N TYR A 93 -5.24 -10.01 -7.52
CA TYR A 93 -4.32 -11.14 -7.45
C TYR A 93 -4.05 -11.64 -6.04
N SER A 94 -4.68 -11.08 -5.06
CA SER A 94 -4.47 -11.49 -3.66
C SER A 94 -5.22 -12.77 -3.28
#